data_abe6d3e1853883fdb93b7887b82c7254
#
_entry.id   abe6d3e1853883fdb93b7887b82c7254
#
_cell.length_a   1.000
_cell.length_b   1.000
_cell.length_c   1.000
_cell.angle_alpha   90.00
_cell.angle_beta   90.00
_cell.angle_gamma   90.00
#
_symmetry.space_group_name_H-M   'P 1'
#
loop_
_entity.id
_entity.type
_entity.pdbx_description
1 polymer ?
#
loop_
_entity_poly.entity_id
_entity_poly.type
_entity_poly.pdbx_seq_one_letter_code
_entity_poly.pdbx_strand_id
1 'polypeptide(L)'
;ESVEHLMYIIENYSANEIAPKGQYMLGDIYMNDFRDFKIAIQEYRKVIESYSGSSQEPHALFMIGYIYANVLNDTKSAKIEYDEFIRRFSSHELAPSVKFELEYLGKGIDEIPVLKHITS
;
A
#
# COMPACT_ATOMS: atom_id res chain seq x y z
N GLU A 1 6.96 -18.25 -3.41
CA GLU A 1 5.57 -18.69 -3.43
C GLU A 1 4.96 -18.40 -4.77
N SER A 2 4.19 -19.32 -5.30
CA SER A 2 3.48 -19.10 -6.54
C SER A 2 2.14 -18.45 -6.27
N VAL A 3 1.61 -17.77 -7.30
CA VAL A 3 0.29 -17.16 -7.21
C VAL A 3 -0.77 -18.22 -6.92
N GLU A 4 -0.66 -19.38 -7.56
CA GLU A 4 -1.62 -20.48 -7.36
C GLU A 4 -1.62 -20.98 -5.93
N HIS A 5 -0.44 -21.09 -5.32
CA HIS A 5 -0.34 -21.53 -3.94
C HIS A 5 -1.02 -20.54 -2.99
N LEU A 6 -0.77 -19.24 -3.20
CA LEU A 6 -1.40 -18.21 -2.39
C LEU A 6 -2.91 -18.18 -2.57
N MET A 7 -3.38 -18.37 -3.80
CA MET A 7 -4.82 -18.44 -4.06
C MET A 7 -5.46 -19.64 -3.37
N TYR A 8 -4.75 -20.77 -3.34
CA TYR A 8 -5.22 -21.93 -2.61
C TYR A 8 -5.39 -21.63 -1.13
N ILE A 9 -4.40 -20.97 -0.53
CA ILE A 9 -4.46 -20.60 0.89
C ILE A 9 -5.64 -19.67 1.15
N ILE A 10 -5.82 -18.67 0.29
CA ILE A 10 -6.91 -17.70 0.45
C ILE A 10 -8.26 -18.41 0.40
N GLU A 11 -8.46 -19.31 -0.55
CA GLU A 11 -9.72 -20.02 -0.71
C GLU A 11 -10.03 -20.96 0.46
N ASN A 12 -9.00 -21.61 1.00
CA ASN A 12 -9.19 -22.66 1.99
C ASN A 12 -9.03 -22.20 3.43
N TYR A 13 -8.45 -21.01 3.66
CA TYR A 13 -8.18 -20.50 5.02
C TYR A 13 -8.64 -19.07 5.18
N SER A 14 -9.69 -18.67 4.44
CA SER A 14 -10.14 -17.28 4.39
C SER A 14 -10.60 -16.71 5.73
N ALA A 15 -10.90 -17.57 6.70
CA ALA A 15 -11.41 -17.13 7.99
C ALA A 15 -10.33 -16.90 9.05
N ASN A 16 -9.03 -17.04 8.69
CA ASN A 16 -7.96 -16.91 9.67
C ASN A 16 -6.88 -15.92 9.18
N GLU A 17 -5.85 -15.73 10.01
CA GLU A 17 -4.80 -14.75 9.73
C GLU A 17 -3.93 -15.08 8.54
N ILE A 18 -3.90 -16.35 8.12
CA ILE A 18 -3.07 -16.76 6.98
C ILE A 18 -3.60 -16.16 5.69
N ALA A 19 -4.92 -16.13 5.52
CA ALA A 19 -5.51 -15.61 4.29
C ALA A 19 -5.22 -14.12 4.07
N PRO A 20 -5.34 -13.24 5.08
CA PRO A 20 -4.95 -11.83 4.87
C PRO A 20 -3.49 -11.68 4.47
N LYS A 21 -2.60 -12.46 5.08
CA LYS A 21 -1.18 -12.42 4.73
C LYS A 21 -0.94 -12.89 3.31
N GLY A 22 -1.60 -13.99 2.91
CA GLY A 22 -1.51 -14.50 1.54
C GLY A 22 -2.03 -13.49 0.53
N GLN A 23 -3.14 -12.84 0.84
CA GLN A 23 -3.72 -11.84 -0.04
C GLN A 23 -2.78 -10.65 -0.20
N TYR A 24 -2.16 -10.21 0.90
CA TYR A 24 -1.18 -9.12 0.85
C TYR A 24 0.03 -9.53 0.00
N MET A 25 0.53 -10.75 0.19
CA MET A 25 1.66 -11.26 -0.58
C MET A 25 1.35 -11.34 -2.07
N LEU A 26 0.10 -11.61 -2.42
CA LEU A 26 -0.33 -11.57 -3.82
C LEU A 26 -0.11 -10.18 -4.41
N GLY A 27 -0.49 -9.15 -3.67
CA GLY A 27 -0.23 -7.77 -4.09
C GLY A 27 1.25 -7.53 -4.30
N ASP A 28 2.08 -8.01 -3.35
CA ASP A 28 3.54 -7.84 -3.45
C ASP A 28 4.10 -8.52 -4.70
N ILE A 29 3.61 -9.71 -5.02
CA ILE A 29 4.09 -10.44 -6.21
C ILE A 29 3.76 -9.67 -7.48
N TYR A 30 2.53 -9.18 -7.60
CA TYR A 30 2.16 -8.42 -8.78
C TYR A 30 2.92 -7.10 -8.86
N MET A 31 3.21 -6.49 -7.72
CA MET A 31 3.97 -5.24 -7.71
C MET A 31 5.45 -5.46 -8.05
N ASN A 32 6.08 -6.42 -7.42
CA ASN A 32 7.53 -6.56 -7.47
C ASN A 32 8.03 -7.51 -8.55
N ASP A 33 7.30 -8.61 -8.78
CA ASP A 33 7.75 -9.64 -9.73
C ASP A 33 7.17 -9.43 -11.11
N PHE A 34 5.86 -9.24 -11.20
CA PHE A 34 5.20 -9.03 -12.49
C PHE A 34 5.17 -7.57 -12.92
N ARG A 35 5.33 -6.65 -11.97
CA ARG A 35 5.24 -5.21 -12.18
C ARG A 35 3.94 -4.82 -12.85
N ASP A 36 2.88 -5.51 -12.49
CA ASP A 36 1.52 -5.21 -12.94
C ASP A 36 0.85 -4.41 -11.82
N PHE A 37 0.99 -3.10 -11.89
CA PHE A 37 0.61 -2.23 -10.79
C PHE A 37 -0.90 -2.11 -10.63
N LYS A 38 -1.65 -2.25 -11.72
CA LYS A 38 -3.11 -2.22 -11.63
C LYS A 38 -3.64 -3.43 -10.89
N ILE A 39 -3.10 -4.62 -11.21
CA ILE A 39 -3.51 -5.83 -10.52
C ILE A 39 -3.00 -5.80 -9.08
N ALA A 40 -1.80 -5.28 -8.85
CA ALA A 40 -1.29 -5.14 -7.49
C ALA A 40 -2.26 -4.33 -6.62
N ILE A 41 -2.73 -3.20 -7.14
CA ILE A 41 -3.71 -2.39 -6.41
C ILE A 41 -4.98 -3.19 -6.13
N GLN A 42 -5.47 -3.97 -7.09
CA GLN A 42 -6.66 -4.78 -6.89
C GLN A 42 -6.45 -5.82 -5.78
N GLU A 43 -5.29 -6.48 -5.76
CA GLU A 43 -5.02 -7.49 -4.76
C GLU A 43 -4.84 -6.88 -3.37
N TYR A 44 -4.16 -5.75 -3.27
CA TYR A 44 -4.07 -5.02 -2.00
C TYR A 44 -5.46 -4.54 -1.55
N ARG A 45 -6.30 -4.09 -2.48
CA ARG A 45 -7.64 -3.63 -2.13
C ARG A 45 -8.50 -4.75 -1.52
N LYS A 46 -8.27 -5.97 -1.97
CA LYS A 46 -8.98 -7.13 -1.40
C LYS A 46 -8.64 -7.33 0.07
N VAL A 47 -7.42 -7.00 0.49
CA VAL A 47 -7.07 -7.06 1.91
C VAL A 47 -7.98 -6.14 2.72
N ILE A 48 -8.20 -4.94 2.20
CA ILE A 48 -9.01 -3.94 2.88
C ILE A 48 -10.49 -4.34 2.90
N GLU A 49 -10.99 -4.82 1.77
CA GLU A 49 -12.42 -5.11 1.61
C GLU A 49 -12.83 -6.45 2.23
N SER A 50 -12.01 -7.48 2.05
CA SER A 50 -12.37 -8.83 2.47
C SER A 50 -11.80 -9.20 3.84
N TYR A 51 -10.73 -8.55 4.28
CA TYR A 51 -10.06 -8.87 5.52
C TYR A 51 -9.90 -7.62 6.39
N SER A 52 -10.97 -6.86 6.49
CA SER A 52 -11.02 -5.66 7.31
C SER A 52 -10.72 -6.01 8.77
N GLY A 53 -9.89 -5.21 9.40
CA GLY A 53 -9.47 -5.46 10.78
C GLY A 53 -8.23 -6.33 10.90
N SER A 54 -7.72 -6.88 9.79
CA SER A 54 -6.49 -7.65 9.83
C SER A 54 -5.28 -6.72 10.02
N SER A 55 -4.17 -7.27 10.50
CA SER A 55 -2.94 -6.49 10.68
C SER A 55 -2.35 -6.06 9.34
N GLN A 56 -2.75 -6.68 8.24
CA GLN A 56 -2.28 -6.33 6.91
C GLN A 56 -3.03 -5.17 6.29
N GLU A 57 -4.19 -4.83 6.82
CA GLU A 57 -5.03 -3.79 6.22
C GLU A 57 -4.32 -2.43 6.11
N PRO A 58 -3.71 -1.90 7.19
CA PRO A 58 -3.00 -0.62 7.07
C PRO A 58 -1.86 -0.68 6.06
N HIS A 59 -1.12 -1.77 6.03
CA HIS A 59 -0.01 -1.93 5.08
C HIS A 59 -0.51 -1.93 3.64
N ALA A 60 -1.63 -2.62 3.39
CA ALA A 60 -2.21 -2.66 2.04
C ALA A 60 -2.66 -1.27 1.59
N LEU A 61 -3.30 -0.54 2.50
CA LEU A 61 -3.76 0.82 2.18
C LEU A 61 -2.58 1.73 1.87
N PHE A 62 -1.50 1.62 2.67
CA PHE A 62 -0.29 2.39 2.40
C PHE A 62 0.29 2.05 1.03
N MET A 63 0.36 0.76 0.70
CA MET A 63 0.93 0.34 -0.60
C MET A 63 0.12 0.85 -1.78
N ILE A 64 -1.20 0.90 -1.66
CA ILE A 64 -2.03 1.44 -2.73
C ILE A 64 -1.70 2.92 -2.95
N GLY A 65 -1.62 3.69 -1.87
CA GLY A 65 -1.24 5.09 -1.97
C GLY A 65 0.15 5.25 -2.56
N TYR A 66 1.09 4.42 -2.13
CA TYR A 66 2.46 4.46 -2.62
C TYR A 66 2.55 4.20 -4.13
N ILE A 67 1.80 3.22 -4.62
CA ILE A 67 1.80 2.92 -6.05
C ILE A 67 1.26 4.11 -6.84
N TYR A 68 0.17 4.70 -6.39
CA TYR A 68 -0.36 5.87 -7.06
C TYR A 68 0.65 7.02 -7.05
N ALA A 69 1.29 7.26 -5.90
CA ALA A 69 2.18 8.42 -5.76
C ALA A 69 3.48 8.26 -6.53
N ASN A 70 4.11 7.08 -6.44
CA ASN A 70 5.49 6.91 -6.86
C ASN A 70 5.67 6.10 -8.13
N VAL A 71 4.67 5.34 -8.53
CA VAL A 71 4.74 4.53 -9.75
C VAL A 71 3.89 5.11 -10.85
N LEU A 72 2.63 5.42 -10.54
CA LEU A 72 1.68 5.91 -11.53
C LEU A 72 1.65 7.43 -11.62
N ASN A 73 2.32 8.12 -10.71
CA ASN A 73 2.35 9.58 -10.65
C ASN A 73 0.93 10.19 -10.61
N ASP A 74 0.02 9.48 -9.95
CA ASP A 74 -1.36 9.93 -9.77
C ASP A 74 -1.49 10.49 -8.36
N THR A 75 -1.08 11.75 -8.20
CA THR A 75 -1.05 12.38 -6.89
C THR A 75 -2.44 12.55 -6.29
N LYS A 76 -3.44 12.71 -7.13
CA LYS A 76 -4.82 12.90 -6.69
C LYS A 76 -5.35 11.63 -6.03
N SER A 77 -5.16 10.48 -6.71
CA SER A 77 -5.58 9.20 -6.15
C SER A 77 -4.75 8.84 -4.91
N ALA A 78 -3.45 9.14 -4.94
CA ALA A 78 -2.58 8.88 -3.80
C ALA A 78 -3.06 9.65 -2.57
N LYS A 79 -3.44 10.91 -2.76
CA LYS A 79 -3.92 11.72 -1.64
C LYS A 79 -5.18 11.11 -1.03
N ILE A 80 -6.08 10.63 -1.84
CA ILE A 80 -7.31 10.00 -1.34
C ILE A 80 -6.97 8.80 -0.45
N GLU A 81 -6.05 7.94 -0.89
CA GLU A 81 -5.69 6.75 -0.13
C GLU A 81 -4.93 7.11 1.15
N TYR A 82 -4.01 8.05 1.08
CA TYR A 82 -3.25 8.48 2.25
C TYR A 82 -4.14 9.20 3.26
N ASP A 83 -5.07 10.03 2.81
CA ASP A 83 -6.01 10.69 3.71
C ASP A 83 -6.87 9.65 4.44
N GLU A 84 -7.30 8.62 3.73
CA GLU A 84 -8.06 7.53 4.33
C GLU A 84 -7.22 6.79 5.38
N PHE A 85 -5.93 6.57 5.09
CA PHE A 85 -5.02 5.94 6.06
C PHE A 85 -4.98 6.75 7.37
N ILE A 86 -4.75 8.05 7.24
CA ILE A 86 -4.64 8.90 8.44
C ILE A 86 -5.97 8.95 9.19
N ARG A 87 -7.09 8.97 8.48
CA ARG A 87 -8.39 8.97 9.12
C ARG A 87 -8.64 7.70 9.93
N ARG A 88 -8.19 6.55 9.41
CA ARG A 88 -8.50 5.25 10.02
C ARG A 88 -7.39 4.71 10.92
N PHE A 89 -6.16 5.05 10.63
CA PHE A 89 -5.00 4.44 11.28
C PHE A 89 -4.00 5.48 11.78
N SER A 90 -4.52 6.57 12.36
CA SER A 90 -3.66 7.69 12.79
C SER A 90 -2.63 7.31 13.85
N SER A 91 -2.87 6.23 14.59
CA SER A 91 -1.93 5.77 15.63
C SER A 91 -1.03 4.63 15.16
N HIS A 92 -1.16 4.20 13.92
CA HIS A 92 -0.35 3.10 13.39
C HIS A 92 1.09 3.56 13.21
N GLU A 93 2.02 2.60 13.30
CA GLU A 93 3.45 2.91 13.18
C GLU A 93 3.81 3.48 11.80
N LEU A 94 3.02 3.24 10.78
CA LEU A 94 3.24 3.81 9.44
C LEU A 94 2.67 5.22 9.29
N ALA A 95 1.89 5.71 10.25
CA ALA A 95 1.27 7.02 10.12
C ALA A 95 2.27 8.15 9.88
N PRO A 96 3.42 8.20 10.56
CA PRO A 96 4.41 9.25 10.27
C PRO A 96 4.89 9.21 8.82
N SER A 97 5.09 8.01 8.27
CA SER A 97 5.50 7.87 6.87
C SER A 97 4.43 8.38 5.92
N VAL A 98 3.17 8.08 6.21
CA VAL A 98 2.06 8.54 5.39
C VAL A 98 1.94 10.05 5.44
N LYS A 99 2.10 10.64 6.64
CA LYS A 99 2.05 12.09 6.77
C LYS A 99 3.16 12.76 5.98
N PHE A 100 4.36 12.18 5.99
CA PHE A 100 5.47 12.69 5.21
C PHE A 100 5.13 12.63 3.71
N GLU A 101 4.61 11.49 3.25
CA GLU A 101 4.23 11.34 1.85
C GLU A 101 3.17 12.38 1.45
N LEU A 102 2.18 12.61 2.31
CA LEU A 102 1.14 13.59 2.04
C LEU A 102 1.70 15.01 1.92
N GLU A 103 2.61 15.34 2.83
CA GLU A 103 3.17 16.70 2.88
C GLU A 103 3.95 17.03 1.60
N TYR A 104 4.67 16.05 1.07
CA TYR A 104 5.54 16.27 -0.09
C TYR A 104 5.01 15.64 -1.38
N LEU A 105 3.74 15.29 -1.37
CA LEU A 105 3.12 14.63 -2.52
C LEU A 105 3.18 15.54 -3.77
N GLY A 106 3.75 15.00 -4.84
CA GLY A 106 3.88 15.74 -6.09
C GLY A 106 5.01 16.74 -6.14
N LYS A 107 5.78 16.88 -5.04
CA LYS A 107 6.89 17.84 -5.00
C LYS A 107 8.18 17.17 -5.42
N GLY A 108 9.05 17.96 -6.04
CA GLY A 108 10.37 17.48 -6.41
C GLY A 108 11.32 17.48 -5.22
N ILE A 109 12.48 16.87 -5.41
CA ILE A 109 13.50 16.79 -4.35
C ILE A 109 13.88 18.18 -3.84
N ASP A 110 13.96 19.16 -4.74
CA ASP A 110 14.33 20.53 -4.37
C ASP A 110 13.33 21.20 -3.44
N GLU A 111 12.11 20.70 -3.40
CA GLU A 111 11.05 21.27 -2.56
C GLU A 111 10.93 20.58 -1.22
N ILE A 112 11.70 19.53 -0.98
CA ILE A 112 11.68 18.79 0.28
C ILE A 112 12.83 19.27 1.15
N PRO A 113 12.57 19.98 2.27
CA PRO A 113 13.63 20.63 3.03
C PRO A 113 14.76 19.71 3.47
N VAL A 114 14.45 18.50 3.90
CA VAL A 114 15.45 17.57 4.39
C VAL A 114 16.36 17.08 3.25
N LEU A 115 15.81 16.95 2.04
CA LEU A 115 16.58 16.50 0.89
C LEU A 115 17.32 17.63 0.21
N LYS A 116 16.85 18.86 0.35
CA LYS A 116 17.50 20.03 -0.20
C LYS A 116 18.89 20.21 0.38
N HIS A 117 19.07 19.87 1.64
CA HIS A 117 20.37 19.90 2.30
C HIS A 117 21.37 18.94 1.63
N ILE A 118 20.86 17.81 1.15
CA ILE A 118 21.71 16.78 0.53
C ILE A 118 22.11 17.18 -0.88
N THR A 119 21.22 17.85 -1.60
CA THR A 119 21.43 18.17 -3.02
C THR A 119 22.09 19.51 -3.25
N SER A 120 22.09 20.37 -2.26
CA SER A 120 22.74 21.67 -2.40
C SER A 120 24.19 21.60 -1.91
#